data_2caf294ae3319dd9ea3240ef42d82efc
#
_entry.id   2caf294ae3319dd9ea3240ef42d82efc
#
_cell.length_a   1.000
_cell.length_b   1.000
_cell.length_c   1.000
_cell.angle_alpha   90.00
_cell.angle_beta   90.00
_cell.angle_gamma   90.00
#
_symmetry.space_group_name_H-M   'P 1'
#
loop_
_entity.id
_entity.type
_entity.pdbx_description
1 polymer ?
#
loop_
_entity_poly.entity_id
_entity_poly.type
_entity_poly.pdbx_seq_one_letter_code
_entity_poly.pdbx_strand_id
1 'polypeptide(L)'
;MAVRALYSSATGMAANSFNLDIIANNLANSSTTAYKQSRANFEDIFYENFKLPGVQDNQGNITPTGIALGIGTRVQSTEGDFEQGSILPSNGTHDLAIVGDGFFRVNDGTQDLYTRAGNFSLNANGNLVMASADKGYQLQPTISIPQDAINITISGDGVVSYQQQGSPQIQTAGNIQIARFINN
;
A
#
# COMPACT_ATOMS: atom_id res chain seq x y z
N MET A 1 -30.32 27.85 13.59
CA MET A 1 -28.96 28.28 13.21
C MET A 1 -27.90 27.63 14.08
N ALA A 2 -27.92 27.77 15.42
CA ALA A 2 -26.88 27.22 16.29
C ALA A 2 -26.69 25.70 16.20
N VAL A 3 -27.75 24.90 16.07
CA VAL A 3 -27.67 23.45 15.98
C VAL A 3 -26.93 22.98 14.71
N ARG A 4 -27.12 23.67 13.60
CA ARG A 4 -26.42 23.35 12.33
C ARG A 4 -24.93 23.66 12.41
N ALA A 5 -24.57 24.82 12.99
CA ALA A 5 -23.18 25.17 13.20
C ALA A 5 -22.48 24.16 14.12
N LEU A 6 -23.15 23.69 15.15
CA LEU A 6 -22.65 22.63 16.03
C LEU A 6 -22.47 21.30 15.27
N TYR A 7 -23.43 20.94 14.42
CA TYR A 7 -23.34 19.72 13.62
C TYR A 7 -22.18 19.78 12.60
N SER A 8 -22.05 20.88 11.86
CA SER A 8 -20.94 21.10 10.93
C SER A 8 -19.59 21.09 11.64
N SER A 9 -19.51 21.69 12.84
CA SER A 9 -18.29 21.66 13.66
C SER A 9 -17.99 20.23 14.16
N ALA A 10 -19.00 19.49 14.60
CA ALA A 10 -18.83 18.11 15.07
C ALA A 10 -18.35 17.18 13.95
N THR A 11 -18.94 17.29 12.75
CA THR A 11 -18.50 16.49 11.59
C THR A 11 -17.09 16.86 11.15
N GLY A 12 -16.73 18.15 11.15
CA GLY A 12 -15.38 18.62 10.87
C GLY A 12 -14.34 18.11 11.88
N MET A 13 -14.68 18.13 13.17
CA MET A 13 -13.81 17.54 14.20
C MET A 13 -13.65 16.05 14.05
N ALA A 14 -14.73 15.31 13.76
CA ALA A 14 -14.68 13.87 13.52
C ALA A 14 -13.81 13.54 12.31
N ALA A 15 -13.94 14.29 11.20
CA ALA A 15 -13.12 14.13 10.01
C ALA A 15 -11.63 14.39 10.29
N ASN A 16 -11.32 15.45 11.04
CA ASN A 16 -9.94 15.74 11.44
C ASN A 16 -9.36 14.69 12.38
N SER A 17 -10.14 14.17 13.33
CA SER A 17 -9.71 13.08 14.20
C SER A 17 -9.34 11.83 13.38
N PHE A 18 -10.18 11.45 12.43
CA PHE A 18 -9.92 10.32 11.54
C PHE A 18 -8.66 10.54 10.68
N ASN A 19 -8.45 11.77 10.19
CA ASN A 19 -7.23 12.10 9.44
C ASN A 19 -5.98 11.98 10.32
N LEU A 20 -6.06 12.41 11.58
CA LEU A 20 -4.96 12.26 12.54
C LEU A 20 -4.66 10.79 12.82
N ASP A 21 -5.67 9.93 12.92
CA ASP A 21 -5.47 8.48 13.12
C ASP A 21 -4.70 7.85 11.94
N ILE A 22 -5.03 8.25 10.71
CA ILE A 22 -4.30 7.79 9.51
C ILE A 22 -2.85 8.30 9.51
N ILE A 23 -2.64 9.59 9.82
CA ILE A 23 -1.29 10.16 9.90
C ILE A 23 -0.47 9.45 10.97
N ALA A 24 -1.05 9.19 12.14
CA ALA A 24 -0.40 8.48 13.23
C ALA A 24 -0.02 7.04 12.82
N ASN A 25 -0.90 6.34 12.10
CA ASN A 25 -0.61 5.02 11.56
C ASN A 25 0.52 5.06 10.52
N ASN A 26 0.49 6.02 9.59
CA ASN A 26 1.55 6.20 8.60
C ASN A 26 2.90 6.50 9.29
N LEU A 27 2.91 7.34 10.32
CA LEU A 27 4.11 7.66 11.07
C LEU A 27 4.65 6.44 11.84
N ALA A 28 3.78 5.68 12.49
CA ALA A 28 4.15 4.47 13.22
C ALA A 28 4.81 3.43 12.28
N ASN A 29 4.36 3.37 11.03
CA ASN A 29 4.86 2.43 10.03
C ASN A 29 5.92 3.01 9.08
N SER A 30 6.43 4.21 9.37
CA SER A 30 7.43 4.88 8.50
C SER A 30 8.73 4.08 8.30
N SER A 31 9.09 3.23 9.27
CA SER A 31 10.25 2.33 9.21
C SER A 31 9.90 0.90 8.79
N THR A 32 8.64 0.61 8.50
CA THR A 32 8.20 -0.72 8.06
C THR A 32 8.51 -0.92 6.58
N THR A 33 9.28 -1.96 6.26
CA THR A 33 9.65 -2.27 4.88
C THR A 33 8.41 -2.55 4.02
N ALA A 34 8.35 -1.92 2.86
CA ALA A 34 7.24 -2.04 1.89
C ALA A 34 5.87 -1.57 2.41
N TYR A 35 5.83 -0.82 3.51
CA TYR A 35 4.61 -0.17 3.93
C TYR A 35 4.11 0.81 2.85
N LYS A 36 2.82 0.82 2.64
CA LYS A 36 2.14 1.76 1.75
C LYS A 36 1.27 2.69 2.58
N GLN A 37 1.58 3.99 2.48
CA GLN A 37 0.83 5.00 3.23
C GLN A 37 -0.62 5.07 2.76
N SER A 38 -1.51 5.34 3.70
CA SER A 38 -2.91 5.55 3.42
C SER A 38 -3.26 7.03 3.54
N ARG A 39 -4.23 7.48 2.77
CA ARG A 39 -4.82 8.81 2.87
C ARG A 39 -6.34 8.72 3.04
N ALA A 40 -6.92 9.69 3.75
CA ALA A 40 -8.36 9.85 3.83
C ALA A 40 -8.86 10.73 2.69
N ASN A 41 -9.93 10.30 2.04
CA ASN A 41 -10.70 11.13 1.12
C ASN A 41 -11.97 11.59 1.83
N PHE A 42 -12.26 12.89 1.73
CA PHE A 42 -13.41 13.51 2.35
C PHE A 42 -14.37 14.00 1.28
N GLU A 43 -15.64 14.02 1.62
CA GLU A 43 -16.65 14.66 0.79
C GLU A 43 -17.51 15.60 1.65
N ASP A 44 -18.10 16.57 1.02
CA ASP A 44 -19.07 17.46 1.64
C ASP A 44 -20.43 16.77 1.77
N ILE A 45 -21.17 17.15 2.80
CA ILE A 45 -22.56 16.76 2.98
C ILE A 45 -23.44 17.76 2.24
N PHE A 46 -24.66 17.36 1.87
CA PHE A 46 -25.60 18.15 1.11
C PHE A 46 -25.69 19.62 1.57
N TYR A 47 -25.99 20.48 0.58
CA TYR A 47 -26.23 21.90 0.82
C TYR A 47 -27.71 22.18 1.10
N GLU A 48 -27.98 23.00 2.06
CA GLU A 48 -29.30 23.59 2.27
C GLU A 48 -29.39 24.92 1.51
N ASN A 49 -30.33 25.01 0.59
CA ASN A 49 -30.55 26.21 -0.21
C ASN A 49 -31.58 27.12 0.48
N PHE A 50 -31.15 28.28 0.98
CA PHE A 50 -32.02 29.30 1.53
C PHE A 50 -32.65 30.16 0.44
N LYS A 51 -31.92 30.37 -0.64
CA LYS A 51 -32.39 31.13 -1.80
C LYS A 51 -31.75 30.51 -3.04
N LEU A 52 -32.59 30.22 -4.01
CA LEU A 52 -32.12 29.70 -5.30
C LEU A 52 -31.65 30.85 -6.20
N PRO A 53 -30.64 30.66 -7.04
CA PRO A 53 -30.28 31.65 -8.06
C PRO A 53 -31.42 31.70 -9.10
N GLY A 54 -31.58 32.91 -9.68
CA GLY A 54 -32.63 33.13 -10.70
C GLY A 54 -34.03 33.45 -10.15
N VAL A 55 -34.19 33.54 -8.83
CA VAL A 55 -35.47 33.95 -8.22
C VAL A 55 -35.62 35.46 -8.34
N GLN A 56 -36.83 35.93 -8.69
CA GLN A 56 -37.17 37.33 -8.76
C GLN A 56 -37.23 37.96 -7.35
N ASP A 57 -36.71 39.16 -7.23
CA ASP A 57 -36.89 39.97 -6.04
C ASP A 57 -38.30 40.62 -6.01
N ASN A 58 -38.61 41.34 -4.92
CA ASN A 58 -39.90 42.02 -4.78
C ASN A 58 -40.16 43.12 -5.84
N GLN A 59 -39.15 43.45 -6.64
CA GLN A 59 -39.21 44.48 -7.69
C GLN A 59 -39.20 43.84 -9.10
N GLY A 60 -39.24 42.52 -9.21
CA GLY A 60 -39.24 41.77 -10.47
C GLY A 60 -37.87 41.56 -11.12
N ASN A 61 -36.74 41.94 -10.46
CA ASN A 61 -35.42 41.71 -10.97
C ASN A 61 -34.95 40.29 -10.65
N ILE A 62 -34.28 39.66 -11.60
CA ILE A 62 -33.72 38.33 -11.42
C ILE A 62 -32.41 38.40 -10.62
N THR A 63 -32.36 37.69 -9.48
CA THR A 63 -31.15 37.66 -8.67
C THR A 63 -30.14 36.68 -9.27
N PRO A 64 -28.89 37.12 -9.55
CA PRO A 64 -27.89 36.28 -10.22
C PRO A 64 -27.30 35.20 -9.29
N THR A 65 -27.39 35.37 -7.97
CA THR A 65 -26.78 34.46 -6.99
C THR A 65 -27.82 33.97 -5.98
N GLY A 66 -27.65 32.71 -5.56
CA GLY A 66 -28.39 32.09 -4.45
C GLY A 66 -27.59 32.07 -3.15
N ILE A 67 -28.23 31.60 -2.09
CA ILE A 67 -27.59 31.33 -0.79
C ILE A 67 -27.72 29.84 -0.51
N ALA A 68 -26.59 29.15 -0.50
CA ALA A 68 -26.50 27.71 -0.15
C ALA A 68 -25.53 27.56 1.03
N LEU A 69 -25.88 26.76 2.01
CA LEU A 69 -25.09 26.46 3.19
C LEU A 69 -24.79 24.96 3.25
N GLY A 70 -23.51 24.58 3.26
CA GLY A 70 -23.07 23.21 3.48
C GLY A 70 -23.35 22.75 4.92
N ILE A 71 -23.75 21.49 5.09
CA ILE A 71 -24.13 20.94 6.41
C ILE A 71 -22.92 20.32 7.11
N GLY A 72 -21.82 20.10 6.43
CA GLY A 72 -20.59 19.54 7.02
C GLY A 72 -19.82 18.65 6.06
N THR A 73 -18.97 17.79 6.61
CA THR A 73 -18.13 16.86 5.88
C THR A 73 -18.24 15.45 6.43
N ARG A 74 -17.93 14.45 5.60
CA ARG A 74 -17.78 13.04 6.01
C ARG A 74 -16.58 12.41 5.38
N VAL A 75 -16.09 11.33 5.99
CA VAL A 75 -15.08 10.46 5.39
C VAL A 75 -15.75 9.66 4.29
N GLN A 76 -15.21 9.72 3.08
CA GLN A 76 -15.72 8.97 1.94
C GLN A 76 -15.03 7.61 1.82
N SER A 77 -13.69 7.62 1.86
CA SER A 77 -12.88 6.41 1.70
C SER A 77 -11.48 6.60 2.29
N THR A 78 -10.79 5.49 2.42
CA THR A 78 -9.33 5.48 2.61
C THR A 78 -8.70 4.85 1.38
N GLU A 79 -7.64 5.44 0.88
CA GLU A 79 -6.92 5.00 -0.30
C GLU A 79 -5.45 4.77 0.05
N GLY A 80 -4.91 3.62 -0.40
CA GLY A 80 -3.48 3.32 -0.27
C GLY A 80 -2.70 3.94 -1.41
N ASP A 81 -1.55 4.53 -1.11
CA ASP A 81 -0.64 5.06 -2.10
C ASP A 81 0.38 3.98 -2.47
N PHE A 82 0.32 3.49 -3.71
CA PHE A 82 1.21 2.44 -4.22
C PHE A 82 2.43 3.00 -4.96
N GLU A 83 2.66 4.31 -4.92
CA GLU A 83 3.84 4.92 -5.52
C GLU A 83 5.13 4.30 -4.95
N GLN A 84 6.15 4.18 -5.80
CA GLN A 84 7.42 3.59 -5.39
C GLN A 84 8.19 4.53 -4.48
N GLY A 85 8.49 4.05 -3.27
CA GLY A 85 9.36 4.75 -2.33
C GLY A 85 10.85 4.58 -2.66
N SER A 86 11.69 5.19 -1.85
CA SER A 86 13.15 5.08 -1.94
C SER A 86 13.62 3.65 -1.67
N ILE A 87 14.52 3.16 -2.52
CA ILE A 87 15.17 1.86 -2.32
C ILE A 87 16.32 2.08 -1.35
N LEU A 88 16.32 1.32 -0.26
CA LEU A 88 17.40 1.33 0.73
C LEU A 88 18.31 0.12 0.51
N PRO A 89 19.63 0.34 0.39
CA PRO A 89 20.56 -0.78 0.33
C PRO A 89 20.57 -1.53 1.66
N SER A 90 20.54 -2.85 1.60
CA SER A 90 20.70 -3.73 2.74
C SER A 90 21.93 -4.61 2.58
N ASN A 91 22.40 -5.21 3.68
CA ASN A 91 23.50 -6.16 3.67
C ASN A 91 23.01 -7.63 3.61
N GLY A 92 21.72 -7.84 3.45
CA GLY A 92 21.14 -9.18 3.34
C GLY A 92 21.40 -9.80 1.98
N THR A 93 21.88 -11.05 1.94
CA THR A 93 22.20 -11.76 0.70
C THR A 93 20.96 -12.15 -0.11
N HIS A 94 19.79 -12.18 0.52
CA HIS A 94 18.52 -12.58 -0.09
C HIS A 94 17.50 -11.46 -0.11
N ASP A 95 17.91 -10.23 0.24
CA ASP A 95 17.03 -9.08 0.20
C ASP A 95 16.84 -8.60 -1.23
N LEU A 96 15.61 -8.42 -1.61
CA LEU A 96 15.19 -8.07 -2.97
C LEU A 96 14.31 -6.83 -2.96
N ALA A 97 14.47 -5.97 -3.96
CA ALA A 97 13.57 -4.85 -4.18
C ALA A 97 13.01 -4.88 -5.60
N ILE A 98 11.70 -4.67 -5.72
CA ILE A 98 11.06 -4.52 -7.03
C ILE A 98 11.21 -3.07 -7.46
N VAL A 99 11.76 -2.84 -8.66
CA VAL A 99 11.80 -1.55 -9.33
C VAL A 99 10.64 -1.49 -10.32
N GLY A 100 9.75 -0.53 -10.14
CA GLY A 100 8.52 -0.42 -10.95
C GLY A 100 7.32 -1.13 -10.31
N ASP A 101 6.30 -1.43 -11.10
CA ASP A 101 5.04 -2.00 -10.62
C ASP A 101 5.12 -3.52 -10.47
N GLY A 102 4.53 -4.04 -9.40
CA GLY A 102 4.40 -5.47 -9.18
C GLY A 102 4.53 -5.88 -7.71
N PHE A 103 4.24 -7.14 -7.45
CA PHE A 103 4.24 -7.73 -6.11
C PHE A 103 4.87 -9.11 -6.17
N PHE A 104 5.58 -9.49 -5.12
CA PHE A 104 5.97 -10.87 -4.90
C PHE A 104 4.73 -11.68 -4.52
N ARG A 105 4.59 -12.86 -5.12
CA ARG A 105 3.57 -13.82 -4.72
C ARG A 105 4.15 -14.75 -3.67
N VAL A 106 3.52 -14.79 -2.52
CA VAL A 106 3.90 -15.69 -1.41
C VAL A 106 2.72 -16.54 -1.01
N ASN A 107 2.98 -17.75 -0.52
CA ASN A 107 1.93 -18.68 -0.13
C ASN A 107 1.98 -18.97 1.37
N ASP A 108 0.81 -18.93 2.01
CA ASP A 108 0.59 -19.23 3.44
C ASP A 108 0.37 -20.73 3.70
N GLY A 109 0.44 -21.58 2.67
CA GLY A 109 0.05 -22.98 2.73
C GLY A 109 -1.41 -23.22 2.35
N THR A 110 -2.28 -22.20 2.40
CA THR A 110 -3.70 -22.27 2.03
C THR A 110 -4.07 -21.35 0.89
N GLN A 111 -3.47 -20.15 0.83
CA GLN A 111 -3.79 -19.13 -0.17
C GLN A 111 -2.55 -18.37 -0.61
N ASP A 112 -2.64 -17.82 -1.82
CA ASP A 112 -1.61 -16.92 -2.34
C ASP A 112 -1.86 -15.51 -1.84
N LEU A 113 -0.81 -14.89 -1.31
CA LEU A 113 -0.77 -13.51 -0.84
C LEU A 113 0.23 -12.72 -1.68
N TYR A 114 0.07 -11.41 -1.71
CA TYR A 114 0.92 -10.52 -2.49
C TYR A 114 1.57 -9.47 -1.60
N THR A 115 2.87 -9.31 -1.74
CA THR A 115 3.64 -8.37 -0.93
C THR A 115 4.69 -7.65 -1.75
N ARG A 116 5.09 -6.47 -1.30
CA ARG A 116 6.26 -5.76 -1.81
C ARG A 116 7.48 -5.89 -0.90
N ALA A 117 7.30 -6.50 0.28
CA ALA A 117 8.41 -6.77 1.17
C ALA A 117 9.34 -7.82 0.56
N GLY A 118 10.59 -7.46 0.39
CA GLY A 118 11.61 -8.30 -0.25
C GLY A 118 12.65 -8.84 0.74
N ASN A 119 12.37 -8.82 2.03
CA ASN A 119 13.21 -9.39 3.07
C ASN A 119 13.01 -10.91 3.11
N PHE A 120 13.72 -11.62 2.26
CA PHE A 120 13.67 -13.10 2.20
C PHE A 120 14.82 -13.73 2.97
N SER A 121 14.58 -14.96 3.41
CA SER A 121 15.60 -15.83 4.00
C SER A 121 15.39 -17.27 3.55
N LEU A 122 16.39 -18.12 3.75
CA LEU A 122 16.28 -19.55 3.46
C LEU A 122 15.76 -20.26 4.72
N ASN A 123 14.76 -21.12 4.53
CA ASN A 123 14.32 -22.02 5.59
C ASN A 123 15.21 -23.28 5.66
N ALA A 124 14.97 -24.15 6.64
CA ALA A 124 15.71 -25.41 6.82
C ALA A 124 15.67 -26.35 5.61
N ASN A 125 14.68 -26.19 4.73
CA ASN A 125 14.53 -26.98 3.51
C ASN A 125 15.21 -26.34 2.29
N GLY A 126 15.86 -25.18 2.47
CA GLY A 126 16.48 -24.42 1.38
C GLY A 126 15.51 -23.61 0.53
N ASN A 127 14.24 -23.43 0.95
CA ASN A 127 13.29 -22.62 0.21
C ASN A 127 13.36 -21.16 0.63
N LEU A 128 13.18 -20.27 -0.34
CA LEU A 128 13.05 -18.84 -0.07
C LEU A 128 11.68 -18.54 0.59
N VAL A 129 11.75 -18.00 1.80
CA VAL A 129 10.59 -17.60 2.61
C VAL A 129 10.74 -16.17 3.09
N MET A 130 9.64 -15.51 3.42
CA MET A 130 9.71 -14.20 4.07
C MET A 130 10.42 -14.32 5.43
N ALA A 131 11.33 -13.42 5.72
CA ALA A 131 12.04 -13.35 6.99
C ALA A 131 11.10 -12.84 8.10
N SER A 132 10.25 -13.73 8.61
CA SER A 132 9.32 -13.48 9.71
C SER A 132 9.47 -14.57 10.76
N ALA A 133 9.43 -14.18 12.02
CA ALA A 133 9.48 -15.15 13.13
C ALA A 133 8.13 -15.83 13.38
N ASP A 134 7.05 -15.24 12.90
CA ASP A 134 5.68 -15.73 13.14
C ASP A 134 5.20 -16.66 12.04
N LYS A 135 5.43 -16.30 10.77
CA LYS A 135 4.97 -17.07 9.61
C LYS A 135 6.01 -17.06 8.49
N GLY A 136 6.44 -18.26 8.08
CA GLY A 136 7.38 -18.45 6.96
C GLY A 136 6.62 -18.53 5.63
N TYR A 137 6.05 -17.42 5.13
CA TYR A 137 5.40 -17.38 3.82
C TYR A 137 6.39 -17.72 2.72
N GLN A 138 6.07 -18.76 1.94
CA GLN A 138 6.95 -19.26 0.90
C GLN A 138 6.78 -18.48 -0.40
N LEU A 139 7.90 -18.04 -0.99
CA LEU A 139 7.89 -17.38 -2.29
C LEU A 139 7.38 -18.33 -3.39
N GLN A 140 6.53 -17.81 -4.27
CA GLN A 140 5.99 -18.53 -5.42
C GLN A 140 6.46 -17.90 -6.76
N PRO A 141 6.90 -18.73 -7.71
CA PRO A 141 7.09 -20.19 -7.64
C PRO A 141 8.16 -20.56 -6.62
N THR A 142 8.00 -21.76 -6.03
CA THR A 142 8.94 -22.26 -5.02
C THR A 142 10.35 -22.39 -5.61
N ILE A 143 11.30 -21.68 -5.02
CA ILE A 143 12.72 -21.75 -5.37
C ILE A 143 13.42 -22.47 -4.24
N SER A 144 13.99 -23.63 -4.54
CA SER A 144 14.74 -24.44 -3.59
C SER A 144 16.22 -24.36 -3.89
N ILE A 145 17.00 -23.98 -2.90
CA ILE A 145 18.45 -23.86 -2.96
C ILE A 145 19.04 -24.98 -2.10
N PRO A 146 19.88 -25.84 -2.64
CA PRO A 146 20.51 -26.90 -1.87
C PRO A 146 21.37 -26.34 -0.72
N GLN A 147 21.47 -27.10 0.38
CA GLN A 147 22.28 -26.69 1.54
C GLN A 147 23.79 -26.62 1.22
N ASP A 148 24.25 -27.31 0.20
CA ASP A 148 25.64 -27.29 -0.29
C ASP A 148 25.91 -26.09 -1.21
N ALA A 149 24.92 -25.21 -1.41
CA ALA A 149 25.07 -24.07 -2.27
C ALA A 149 26.00 -23.03 -1.61
N ILE A 150 26.97 -22.61 -2.38
CA ILE A 150 27.84 -21.47 -2.11
C ILE A 150 27.59 -20.42 -3.18
N ASN A 151 27.81 -19.15 -2.91
CA ASN A 151 27.66 -18.07 -3.88
C ASN A 151 26.25 -18.01 -4.55
N ILE A 152 25.25 -17.70 -3.76
CA ILE A 152 23.89 -17.46 -4.28
C ILE A 152 23.89 -16.06 -4.94
N THR A 153 23.45 -16.01 -6.19
CA THR A 153 23.35 -14.75 -6.94
C THR A 153 21.95 -14.63 -7.55
N ILE A 154 21.35 -13.46 -7.39
CA ILE A 154 20.05 -13.13 -7.97
C ILE A 154 20.28 -12.05 -9.01
N SER A 155 19.93 -12.37 -10.26
CA SER A 155 20.04 -11.42 -11.38
C SER A 155 18.93 -10.38 -11.33
N GLY A 156 19.14 -9.22 -11.96
CA GLY A 156 18.11 -8.19 -12.15
C GLY A 156 16.85 -8.69 -12.88
N ASP A 157 16.95 -9.76 -13.64
CA ASP A 157 15.83 -10.42 -14.33
C ASP A 157 15.08 -11.44 -13.44
N GLY A 158 15.46 -11.54 -12.16
CA GLY A 158 14.83 -12.47 -11.20
C GLY A 158 15.34 -13.92 -11.29
N VAL A 159 16.39 -14.21 -12.06
CA VAL A 159 16.99 -15.53 -12.11
C VAL A 159 17.84 -15.76 -10.87
N VAL A 160 17.49 -16.79 -10.10
CA VAL A 160 18.25 -17.23 -8.93
C VAL A 160 19.22 -18.31 -9.35
N SER A 161 20.50 -18.04 -9.18
CA SER A 161 21.59 -18.95 -9.52
C SER A 161 22.46 -19.24 -8.30
N TYR A 162 22.99 -20.43 -8.22
CA TYR A 162 23.88 -20.85 -7.14
C TYR A 162 25.03 -21.68 -7.69
N GLN A 163 26.09 -21.72 -6.94
CA GLN A 163 27.23 -22.60 -7.20
C GLN A 163 27.30 -23.67 -6.11
N GLN A 164 27.47 -24.94 -6.49
CA GLN A 164 27.58 -26.03 -5.53
C GLN A 164 29.03 -26.24 -5.12
N GLN A 165 29.26 -26.59 -3.86
CA GLN A 165 30.60 -26.89 -3.36
C GLN A 165 31.22 -28.03 -4.13
N GLY A 166 32.43 -27.78 -4.68
CA GLY A 166 33.16 -28.76 -5.49
C GLY A 166 32.84 -28.79 -6.99
N SER A 167 31.87 -27.96 -7.44
CA SER A 167 31.57 -27.79 -8.87
C SER A 167 31.77 -26.35 -9.28
N PRO A 168 32.56 -26.04 -10.32
CA PRO A 168 32.73 -24.68 -10.81
C PRO A 168 31.53 -24.19 -11.64
N GLN A 169 30.56 -25.06 -11.91
CA GLN A 169 29.41 -24.71 -12.75
C GLN A 169 28.31 -23.97 -11.94
N ILE A 170 27.81 -22.88 -12.52
CA ILE A 170 26.67 -22.14 -11.98
C ILE A 170 25.39 -22.88 -12.39
N GLN A 171 24.54 -23.20 -11.44
CA GLN A 171 23.25 -23.82 -11.64
C GLN A 171 22.13 -22.83 -11.35
N THR A 172 21.02 -22.93 -12.09
CA THR A 172 19.84 -22.09 -11.88
C THR A 172 18.86 -22.82 -10.97
N ALA A 173 18.49 -22.19 -9.85
CA ALA A 173 17.51 -22.72 -8.92
C ALA A 173 16.06 -22.42 -9.37
N GLY A 174 15.85 -21.32 -10.05
CA GLY A 174 14.53 -20.91 -10.54
C GLY A 174 14.47 -19.43 -10.92
N ASN A 175 13.24 -18.99 -11.22
CA ASN A 175 12.98 -17.62 -11.63
C ASN A 175 11.92 -17.01 -10.71
N ILE A 176 12.19 -15.84 -10.16
CA ILE A 176 11.23 -15.08 -9.36
C ILE A 176 10.22 -14.44 -10.30
N GLN A 177 8.93 -14.62 -10.00
CA GLN A 177 7.85 -14.04 -10.78
C GLN A 177 7.18 -12.91 -10.00
N ILE A 178 6.81 -11.88 -10.73
CA ILE A 178 6.14 -10.69 -10.20
C ILE A 178 4.70 -10.66 -10.74
N ALA A 179 3.72 -10.49 -9.86
CA ALA A 179 2.33 -10.28 -10.23
C ALA A 179 2.04 -8.79 -10.40
N ARG A 180 1.34 -8.41 -11.46
CA ARG A 180 0.83 -7.05 -11.66
C ARG A 180 -0.69 -7.06 -11.64
N PHE A 181 -1.26 -6.04 -11.01
CA PHE A 181 -2.71 -5.81 -10.98
C PHE A 181 -3.03 -4.59 -11.84
N ILE A 182 -4.20 -4.61 -12.47
CA ILE A 182 -4.70 -3.49 -13.30
C ILE A 182 -5.17 -2.36 -12.39
N ASN A 183 -5.67 -2.71 -11.20
CA ASN A 183 -6.11 -1.77 -10.18
C ASN A 183 -5.55 -2.27 -8.83
N ASN A 184 -4.67 -1.47 -8.24
CA ASN A 184 -3.99 -1.76 -6.98
C ASN A 184 -4.77 -1.19 -5.81
#